data_0ee9de71922cc82dbeb06363cfe16ff9
#
_entry.id   0ee9de71922cc82dbeb06363cfe16ff9
#
_cell.length_a   1.000
_cell.length_b   1.000
_cell.length_c   1.000
_cell.angle_alpha   90.00
_cell.angle_beta   90.00
_cell.angle_gamma   90.00
#
_symmetry.space_group_name_H-M   'P 1'
#
loop_
_entity.id
_entity.type
_entity.pdbx_description
1 polymer ?
#
loop_
_entity_poly.entity_id
_entity_poly.type
_entity_poly.pdbx_seq_one_letter_code
_entity_poly.pdbx_strand_id
1 'polypeptide(L)'
;GVGAFRDASKKLAESGLGEVLKEEAAKGKPIIGMCLGMQLLFERSFEYGEYEGVGLIKGSIRPLSDVVPSNLKIPQMGWNALEFRNGTHPLFKYINEGDCVYFVHSYFADGCDGFVTSAAEYGGAQITASVQRDNLFGCQFHPEKSSEVGMKILQNFIEVTKER
;
A
#
# COMPACT_ATOMS: atom_id res chain seq x y z
N GLY A 1 -0.99 4.21 -8.56
CA GLY A 1 -1.19 5.58 -8.96
C GLY A 1 -0.15 6.50 -8.38
N VAL A 2 0.00 7.67 -9.01
CA VAL A 2 0.92 8.73 -8.59
C VAL A 2 0.17 10.05 -8.42
N GLY A 3 0.71 10.97 -7.65
CA GLY A 3 0.13 12.30 -7.41
C GLY A 3 -0.28 12.55 -5.96
N ALA A 4 -0.99 13.65 -5.72
CA ALA A 4 -1.42 14.04 -4.39
C ALA A 4 -2.68 13.29 -3.95
N PHE A 5 -2.69 12.86 -2.69
CA PHE A 5 -3.83 12.15 -2.10
C PHE A 5 -5.14 12.96 -2.21
N ARG A 6 -5.10 14.25 -1.86
CA ARG A 6 -6.27 15.15 -1.95
C ARG A 6 -6.93 15.13 -3.32
N ASP A 7 -6.12 15.30 -4.36
CA ASP A 7 -6.64 15.40 -5.74
C ASP A 7 -7.21 14.06 -6.21
N ALA A 8 -6.57 12.95 -5.87
CA ALA A 8 -7.05 11.61 -6.20
C ALA A 8 -8.34 11.27 -5.44
N SER A 9 -8.40 11.56 -4.14
CA SER A 9 -9.59 11.35 -3.32
C SER A 9 -10.78 12.17 -3.85
N LYS A 10 -10.54 13.44 -4.20
CA LYS A 10 -11.56 14.31 -4.80
C LYS A 10 -12.09 13.74 -6.11
N LYS A 11 -11.21 13.28 -7.01
CA LYS A 11 -11.61 12.67 -8.29
C LYS A 11 -12.42 11.39 -8.09
N LEU A 12 -12.05 10.55 -7.12
CA LEU A 12 -12.84 9.36 -6.79
C LEU A 12 -14.24 9.71 -6.31
N ALA A 13 -14.37 10.73 -5.45
CA ALA A 13 -15.67 11.18 -4.97
C ALA A 13 -16.53 11.79 -6.09
N GLU A 14 -15.98 12.71 -6.89
CA GLU A 14 -16.68 13.38 -7.98
C GLU A 14 -17.13 12.44 -9.11
N SER A 15 -16.33 11.41 -9.40
CA SER A 15 -16.64 10.42 -10.44
C SER A 15 -17.59 9.31 -9.99
N GLY A 16 -17.85 9.19 -8.67
CA GLY A 16 -18.60 8.07 -8.10
C GLY A 16 -17.81 6.75 -8.02
N LEU A 17 -16.57 6.73 -8.48
CA LEU A 17 -15.74 5.50 -8.48
C LEU A 17 -15.40 5.03 -7.06
N GLY A 18 -15.37 5.92 -6.08
CA GLY A 18 -15.18 5.54 -4.67
C GLY A 18 -16.28 4.61 -4.16
N GLU A 19 -17.53 4.89 -4.50
CA GLU A 19 -18.67 4.02 -4.14
C GLU A 19 -18.63 2.70 -4.91
N VAL A 20 -18.27 2.73 -6.21
CA VAL A 20 -18.09 1.50 -7.01
C VAL A 20 -17.02 0.59 -6.37
N LEU A 21 -15.89 1.16 -5.91
CA LEU A 21 -14.86 0.39 -5.21
C LEU A 21 -15.39 -0.28 -3.94
N LYS A 22 -16.19 0.43 -3.15
CA LYS A 22 -16.82 -0.13 -1.94
C LYS A 22 -17.79 -1.27 -2.28
N GLU A 23 -18.63 -1.09 -3.30
CA GLU A 23 -19.57 -2.10 -3.74
C GLU A 23 -18.87 -3.36 -4.26
N GLU A 24 -17.85 -3.21 -5.11
CA GLU A 24 -17.10 -4.33 -5.65
C GLU A 24 -16.27 -5.05 -4.57
N ALA A 25 -15.72 -4.28 -3.62
CA ALA A 25 -15.06 -4.86 -2.44
C ALA A 25 -16.01 -5.71 -1.60
N ALA A 26 -17.23 -5.20 -1.35
CA ALA A 26 -18.26 -5.92 -0.60
C ALA A 26 -18.73 -7.20 -1.30
N LYS A 27 -18.67 -7.25 -2.63
CA LYS A 27 -18.96 -8.46 -3.43
C LYS A 27 -17.81 -9.47 -3.43
N GLY A 28 -16.68 -9.16 -2.77
CA GLY A 28 -15.51 -10.02 -2.69
C GLY A 28 -14.56 -9.92 -3.90
N LYS A 29 -14.74 -8.95 -4.79
CA LYS A 29 -13.83 -8.76 -5.92
C LYS A 29 -12.43 -8.40 -5.43
N PRO A 30 -11.37 -9.12 -5.85
CA PRO A 30 -10.01 -8.76 -5.50
C PRO A 30 -9.62 -7.39 -6.05
N ILE A 31 -9.12 -6.54 -5.16
CA ILE A 31 -8.68 -5.17 -5.49
C ILE A 31 -7.27 -4.99 -4.96
N ILE A 32 -6.38 -4.47 -5.80
CA ILE A 32 -5.02 -4.09 -5.40
C ILE A 32 -4.80 -2.59 -5.62
N GLY A 33 -4.37 -1.89 -4.57
CA GLY A 33 -3.88 -0.52 -4.63
C GLY A 33 -2.36 -0.48 -4.60
N MET A 34 -1.74 0.29 -5.50
CA MET A 34 -0.30 0.45 -5.57
C MET A 34 0.08 1.90 -5.30
N CYS A 35 1.06 2.14 -4.41
CA CYS A 35 1.54 3.45 -3.97
C CYS A 35 0.38 4.34 -3.51
N LEU A 36 0.07 5.43 -4.20
CA LEU A 36 -1.11 6.27 -3.92
C LEU A 36 -2.42 5.46 -3.89
N GLY A 37 -2.56 4.46 -4.75
CA GLY A 37 -3.73 3.58 -4.78
C GLY A 37 -3.92 2.79 -3.48
N MET A 38 -2.83 2.30 -2.87
CA MET A 38 -2.88 1.70 -1.53
C MET A 38 -3.33 2.73 -0.50
N GLN A 39 -2.74 3.91 -0.50
CA GLN A 39 -3.05 4.97 0.47
C GLN A 39 -4.52 5.38 0.44
N LEU A 40 -5.13 5.44 -0.75
CA LEU A 40 -6.55 5.76 -0.93
C LEU A 40 -7.51 4.73 -0.34
N LEU A 41 -7.08 3.49 -0.08
CA LEU A 41 -7.90 2.47 0.57
C LEU A 41 -8.13 2.75 2.07
N PHE A 42 -7.29 3.57 2.68
CA PHE A 42 -7.35 3.91 4.11
C PHE A 42 -8.44 4.94 4.44
N GLU A 43 -8.67 5.15 5.73
CA GLU A 43 -9.73 6.04 6.22
C GLU A 43 -9.43 7.50 5.93
N ARG A 44 -8.16 7.93 6.09
CA ARG A 44 -7.75 9.34 5.92
C ARG A 44 -6.27 9.48 5.63
N SER A 45 -5.89 10.65 5.16
CA SER A 45 -4.49 11.05 4.96
C SER A 45 -4.23 12.42 5.55
N PHE A 46 -3.05 12.59 6.13
CA PHE A 46 -2.52 13.86 6.63
C PHE A 46 -1.54 14.52 5.64
N GLU A 47 -1.59 14.14 4.36
CA GLU A 47 -0.80 14.78 3.30
C GLU A 47 -1.33 16.19 2.99
N TYR A 48 -0.58 17.21 3.42
CA TYR A 48 -0.92 18.63 3.25
C TYR A 48 -2.31 19.04 3.76
N GLY A 49 -2.74 18.44 4.86
CA GLY A 49 -4.05 18.63 5.48
C GLY A 49 -4.68 17.29 5.84
N GLU A 50 -5.92 17.29 6.28
CA GLU A 50 -6.67 16.08 6.59
C GLU A 50 -7.71 15.82 5.49
N TYR A 51 -7.61 14.69 4.83
CA TYR A 51 -8.49 14.30 3.73
C TYR A 51 -8.97 12.86 3.91
N GLU A 52 -10.24 12.61 3.61
CA GLU A 52 -10.82 11.27 3.68
C GLU A 52 -10.37 10.40 2.50
N GLY A 53 -10.06 9.13 2.80
CA GLY A 53 -9.87 8.08 1.82
C GLY A 53 -11.16 7.31 1.54
N VAL A 54 -11.05 6.19 0.85
CA VAL A 54 -12.20 5.29 0.58
C VAL A 54 -12.67 4.60 1.87
N GLY A 55 -11.80 4.43 2.86
CA GLY A 55 -12.16 3.90 4.17
C GLY A 55 -12.38 2.39 4.20
N LEU A 56 -11.78 1.65 3.28
CA LEU A 56 -11.89 0.19 3.21
C LEU A 56 -10.91 -0.53 4.15
N ILE A 57 -9.82 0.11 4.52
CA ILE A 57 -8.82 -0.41 5.46
C ILE A 57 -8.66 0.60 6.61
N LYS A 58 -8.72 0.11 7.84
CA LYS A 58 -8.53 0.94 9.04
C LYS A 58 -7.09 1.43 9.13
N GLY A 59 -6.93 2.71 9.48
CA GLY A 59 -5.65 3.37 9.64
C GLY A 59 -5.59 4.70 8.89
N SER A 60 -4.46 5.35 8.96
CA SER A 60 -4.25 6.67 8.35
C SER A 60 -2.90 6.75 7.65
N ILE A 61 -2.82 7.68 6.69
CA ILE A 61 -1.59 7.98 5.96
C ILE A 61 -0.92 9.17 6.63
N ARG A 62 0.32 8.98 7.04
CA ARG A 62 1.12 9.96 7.80
C ARG A 62 2.45 10.25 7.13
N PRO A 63 3.05 11.44 7.39
CA PRO A 63 4.37 11.76 6.84
C PRO A 63 5.47 10.86 7.42
N LEU A 64 6.41 10.43 6.58
CA LEU A 64 7.61 9.70 7.03
C LEU A 64 8.42 10.48 8.07
N SER A 65 8.41 11.81 8.00
CA SER A 65 9.07 12.67 8.98
C SER A 65 8.61 12.48 10.42
N ASP A 66 7.45 11.87 10.64
CA ASP A 66 6.96 11.55 11.98
C ASP A 66 7.73 10.41 12.66
N VAL A 67 8.38 9.54 11.88
CA VAL A 67 8.98 8.30 12.38
C VAL A 67 10.44 8.10 12.01
N VAL A 68 10.96 8.85 11.04
CA VAL A 68 12.37 8.76 10.63
C VAL A 68 13.20 9.93 11.14
N PRO A 69 14.52 9.77 11.33
CA PRO A 69 15.41 10.85 11.75
C PRO A 69 15.37 12.05 10.79
N SER A 70 15.47 13.26 11.33
CA SER A 70 15.37 14.51 10.55
C SER A 70 16.48 14.71 9.50
N ASN A 71 17.59 14.00 9.65
CA ASN A 71 18.71 14.01 8.69
C ASN A 71 18.54 12.98 7.57
N LEU A 72 17.52 12.15 7.63
CA LEU A 72 17.25 11.17 6.60
C LEU A 72 16.49 11.80 5.42
N LYS A 73 16.90 11.42 4.22
CA LYS A 73 16.29 11.95 3.00
C LYS A 73 14.84 11.48 2.84
N ILE A 74 13.94 12.41 2.58
CA ILE A 74 12.55 12.15 2.17
C ILE A 74 12.36 12.77 0.77
N PRO A 75 11.76 12.03 -0.18
CA PRO A 75 11.10 10.70 -0.04
C PRO A 75 12.07 9.55 0.21
N GLN A 76 11.56 8.45 0.80
CA GLN A 76 12.18 7.13 0.68
C GLN A 76 12.18 6.77 -0.80
N MET A 77 13.35 6.63 -1.39
CA MET A 77 13.51 6.35 -2.81
C MET A 77 14.60 5.30 -3.00
N GLY A 78 14.25 4.21 -3.63
CA GLY A 78 15.20 3.12 -3.89
C GLY A 78 14.67 1.75 -3.51
N TRP A 79 15.58 0.79 -3.44
CA TRP A 79 15.31 -0.62 -3.19
C TRP A 79 15.46 -0.95 -1.72
N ASN A 80 14.42 -1.52 -1.12
CA ASN A 80 14.44 -1.99 0.27
C ASN A 80 13.91 -3.42 0.35
N ALA A 81 14.49 -4.19 1.26
CA ALA A 81 14.10 -5.56 1.52
C ALA A 81 12.73 -5.62 2.21
N LEU A 82 11.91 -6.59 1.84
CA LEU A 82 10.65 -6.89 2.50
C LEU A 82 10.88 -7.80 3.70
N GLU A 83 10.31 -7.42 4.83
CA GLU A 83 10.18 -8.24 6.03
C GLU A 83 8.72 -8.66 6.17
N PHE A 84 8.43 -9.94 6.12
CA PHE A 84 7.06 -10.44 6.17
C PHE A 84 6.46 -10.32 7.57
N ARG A 85 5.16 -10.08 7.64
CA ARG A 85 4.38 -9.91 8.87
C ARG A 85 3.09 -10.73 8.82
N ASN A 86 2.60 -11.14 9.98
CA ASN A 86 1.29 -11.77 10.14
C ASN A 86 1.06 -13.03 9.28
N GLY A 87 2.10 -13.84 9.07
CA GLY A 87 2.00 -15.13 8.41
C GLY A 87 2.28 -15.12 6.91
N THR A 88 1.70 -16.09 6.21
CA THR A 88 1.83 -16.24 4.75
C THR A 88 0.71 -15.52 4.02
N HIS A 89 1.05 -14.86 2.92
CA HIS A 89 0.11 -14.08 2.14
C HIS A 89 0.15 -14.47 0.66
N PRO A 90 -1.01 -14.48 -0.04
CA PRO A 90 -1.07 -14.88 -1.44
C PRO A 90 -0.15 -14.11 -2.37
N LEU A 91 0.05 -12.80 -2.11
CA LEU A 91 0.93 -11.97 -2.94
C LEU A 91 2.41 -12.38 -2.86
N PHE A 92 2.82 -13.12 -1.81
CA PHE A 92 4.22 -13.48 -1.57
C PHE A 92 4.52 -14.95 -1.88
N LYS A 93 3.62 -15.65 -2.54
CA LYS A 93 3.69 -17.10 -2.83
C LYS A 93 5.02 -17.54 -3.46
N TYR A 94 5.61 -16.73 -4.34
CA TYR A 94 6.82 -17.07 -5.07
C TYR A 94 7.99 -16.12 -4.83
N ILE A 95 7.93 -15.37 -3.73
CA ILE A 95 9.02 -14.48 -3.30
C ILE A 95 9.49 -14.86 -1.90
N ASN A 96 10.67 -14.39 -1.53
CA ASN A 96 11.29 -14.71 -0.25
C ASN A 96 11.36 -13.46 0.62
N GLU A 97 11.35 -13.66 1.93
CA GLU A 97 11.71 -12.60 2.86
C GLU A 97 13.14 -12.11 2.55
N GLY A 98 13.32 -10.79 2.54
CA GLY A 98 14.57 -10.17 2.12
C GLY A 98 14.63 -9.79 0.64
N ASP A 99 13.72 -10.27 -0.18
CA ASP A 99 13.61 -9.80 -1.57
C ASP A 99 13.33 -8.30 -1.61
N CYS A 100 14.02 -7.57 -2.48
CA CYS A 100 13.95 -6.12 -2.57
C CYS A 100 12.92 -5.66 -3.58
N VAL A 101 12.22 -4.57 -3.23
CA VAL A 101 11.26 -3.88 -4.10
C VAL A 101 11.53 -2.37 -4.10
N TYR A 102 11.02 -1.67 -5.12
CA TYR A 102 11.29 -0.26 -5.32
C TYR A 102 10.24 0.64 -4.66
N PHE A 103 10.72 1.53 -3.80
CA PHE A 103 9.94 2.55 -3.10
C PHE A 103 10.21 3.93 -3.66
N VAL A 104 9.17 4.77 -3.73
CA VAL A 104 9.28 6.22 -3.89
C VAL A 104 8.03 6.87 -3.27
N HIS A 105 8.14 7.28 -2.00
CA HIS A 105 7.02 7.88 -1.27
C HIS A 105 7.53 8.73 -0.09
N SER A 106 6.71 9.69 0.32
CA SER A 106 6.95 10.57 1.47
C SER A 106 5.97 10.35 2.62
N TYR A 107 4.93 9.55 2.40
CA TYR A 107 3.88 9.22 3.36
C TYR A 107 3.70 7.72 3.45
N PHE A 108 3.28 7.22 4.61
CA PHE A 108 3.14 5.79 4.87
C PHE A 108 1.85 5.48 5.64
N ALA A 109 1.40 4.23 5.60
CA ALA A 109 0.25 3.77 6.34
C ALA A 109 0.62 3.46 7.81
N ASP A 110 -0.16 3.99 8.73
CA ASP A 110 -0.02 3.83 10.17
C ASP A 110 -1.35 3.43 10.82
N GLY A 111 -1.28 2.78 12.00
CA GLY A 111 -2.47 2.33 12.72
C GLY A 111 -3.19 1.16 12.06
N CYS A 112 -2.48 0.36 11.28
CA CYS A 112 -3.03 -0.77 10.51
C CYS A 112 -2.33 -2.11 10.80
N ASP A 113 -1.71 -2.28 11.95
CA ASP A 113 -0.83 -3.41 12.28
C ASP A 113 -1.42 -4.78 12.00
N GLY A 114 -2.72 -4.97 12.27
CA GLY A 114 -3.42 -6.22 12.01
C GLY A 114 -3.60 -6.57 10.52
N PHE A 115 -3.38 -5.63 9.63
CA PHE A 115 -3.48 -5.80 8.18
C PHE A 115 -2.14 -5.79 7.45
N VAL A 116 -1.05 -5.46 8.16
CA VAL A 116 0.30 -5.39 7.56
C VAL A 116 0.76 -6.79 7.16
N THR A 117 1.11 -6.96 5.90
CA THR A 117 1.64 -8.22 5.36
C THR A 117 3.15 -8.18 5.16
N SER A 118 3.71 -6.99 4.94
CA SER A 118 5.16 -6.76 4.98
C SER A 118 5.50 -5.34 5.43
N ALA A 119 6.69 -5.19 5.95
CA ALA A 119 7.31 -3.91 6.28
C ALA A 119 8.68 -3.81 5.61
N ALA A 120 9.23 -2.61 5.55
CA ALA A 120 10.60 -2.36 5.13
C ALA A 120 11.26 -1.39 6.12
N GLU A 121 12.52 -1.64 6.44
CA GLU A 121 13.28 -0.74 7.33
C GLU A 121 13.70 0.51 6.56
N TYR A 122 13.48 1.69 7.14
CA TYR A 122 13.99 2.96 6.64
C TYR A 122 14.34 3.89 7.81
N GLY A 123 15.61 4.18 7.97
CA GLY A 123 16.10 5.06 9.05
C GLY A 123 15.84 4.54 10.46
N GLY A 124 15.86 3.23 10.66
CA GLY A 124 15.55 2.57 11.93
C GLY A 124 14.06 2.38 12.21
N ALA A 125 13.18 2.94 11.36
CA ALA A 125 11.75 2.74 11.48
C ALA A 125 11.26 1.60 10.57
N GLN A 126 10.25 0.86 11.04
CA GLN A 126 9.56 -0.16 10.26
C GLN A 126 8.39 0.49 9.52
N ILE A 127 8.53 0.62 8.21
CA ILE A 127 7.54 1.28 7.36
C ILE A 127 6.63 0.21 6.74
N THR A 128 5.32 0.39 6.85
CA THR A 128 4.33 -0.49 6.20
C THR A 128 4.59 -0.54 4.69
N ALA A 129 4.95 -1.72 4.19
CA ALA A 129 5.24 -1.93 2.77
C ALA A 129 4.04 -2.52 2.03
N SER A 130 3.27 -3.39 2.68
CA SER A 130 2.05 -3.95 2.10
C SER A 130 1.02 -4.30 3.16
N VAL A 131 -0.24 -4.33 2.74
CA VAL A 131 -1.39 -4.67 3.58
C VAL A 131 -2.33 -5.61 2.85
N GLN A 132 -3.11 -6.36 3.64
CA GLN A 132 -4.23 -7.15 3.15
C GLN A 132 -5.39 -7.14 4.15
N ARG A 133 -6.58 -6.92 3.65
CA ARG A 133 -7.83 -7.16 4.36
C ARG A 133 -8.77 -7.91 3.43
N ASP A 134 -9.03 -9.17 3.73
CA ASP A 134 -9.90 -10.04 2.91
C ASP A 134 -9.45 -10.07 1.43
N ASN A 135 -10.26 -9.50 0.55
CA ASN A 135 -10.01 -9.38 -0.90
C ASN A 135 -9.30 -8.08 -1.31
N LEU A 136 -8.91 -7.25 -0.34
CA LEU A 136 -8.23 -5.97 -0.57
C LEU A 136 -6.74 -6.12 -0.31
N PHE A 137 -5.94 -5.67 -1.25
CA PHE A 137 -4.48 -5.72 -1.21
C PHE A 137 -3.91 -4.32 -1.43
N GLY A 138 -2.82 -4.01 -0.77
CA GLY A 138 -2.11 -2.75 -0.96
C GLY A 138 -0.60 -2.94 -0.94
N CYS A 139 0.10 -2.25 -1.86
CA CYS A 139 1.56 -2.17 -1.90
C CYS A 139 1.99 -0.70 -1.89
N GLN A 140 2.79 -0.29 -0.90
CA GLN A 140 3.38 1.05 -0.89
C GLN A 140 4.44 1.20 -1.98
N PHE A 141 5.18 0.12 -2.22
CA PHE A 141 6.14 0.04 -3.33
C PHE A 141 5.43 -0.07 -4.68
N HIS A 142 6.21 0.05 -5.74
CA HIS A 142 5.76 -0.10 -7.13
C HIS A 142 6.15 -1.49 -7.66
N PRO A 143 5.25 -2.48 -7.68
CA PRO A 143 5.55 -3.80 -8.25
C PRO A 143 6.02 -3.70 -9.70
N GLU A 144 5.43 -2.82 -10.49
CA GLU A 144 5.77 -2.58 -11.89
C GLU A 144 7.19 -2.04 -12.10
N LYS A 145 7.82 -1.51 -11.04
CA LYS A 145 9.20 -1.01 -11.03
C LYS A 145 10.15 -1.90 -10.22
N SER A 146 9.68 -3.04 -9.76
CA SER A 146 10.40 -3.91 -8.82
C SER A 146 10.97 -5.17 -9.48
N SER A 147 11.27 -5.11 -10.78
CA SER A 147 11.92 -6.17 -11.55
C SER A 147 11.19 -7.52 -11.42
N GLU A 148 11.91 -8.65 -11.33
CA GLU A 148 11.31 -9.99 -11.24
C GLU A 148 10.46 -10.20 -10.00
N VAL A 149 10.85 -9.66 -8.86
CA VAL A 149 10.08 -9.73 -7.61
C VAL A 149 8.72 -9.08 -7.77
N GLY A 150 8.69 -7.88 -8.35
CA GLY A 150 7.45 -7.16 -8.63
C GLY A 150 6.55 -7.90 -9.61
N MET A 151 7.12 -8.51 -10.65
CA MET A 151 6.37 -9.31 -11.63
C MET A 151 5.74 -10.53 -10.98
N LYS A 152 6.44 -11.22 -10.08
CA LYS A 152 5.89 -12.35 -9.32
C LYS A 152 4.72 -11.91 -8.44
N ILE A 153 4.81 -10.76 -7.78
CA ILE A 153 3.72 -10.20 -6.96
C ILE A 153 2.48 -9.93 -7.83
N LEU A 154 2.65 -9.32 -9.00
CA LEU A 154 1.53 -9.08 -9.93
C LEU A 154 0.93 -10.38 -10.47
N GLN A 155 1.74 -11.38 -10.79
CA GLN A 155 1.28 -12.71 -11.19
C GLN A 155 0.49 -13.38 -10.05
N ASN A 156 0.98 -13.32 -8.83
CA ASN A 156 0.28 -13.84 -7.66
C ASN A 156 -1.09 -13.19 -7.47
N PHE A 157 -1.19 -11.87 -7.68
CA PHE A 157 -2.50 -11.20 -7.66
C PHE A 157 -3.44 -11.71 -8.75
N ILE A 158 -2.94 -11.95 -9.96
CA ILE A 158 -3.74 -12.54 -11.04
C ILE A 158 -4.23 -13.93 -10.65
N GLU A 159 -3.39 -14.75 -10.00
CA GLU A 159 -3.80 -16.06 -9.49
C GLU A 159 -4.95 -15.93 -8.49
N VAL A 160 -4.86 -15.00 -7.53
CA VAL A 160 -5.94 -14.71 -6.57
C VAL A 160 -7.26 -14.38 -7.28
N THR A 161 -7.22 -13.65 -8.40
CA THR A 161 -8.44 -13.32 -9.17
C THR A 161 -9.08 -14.51 -9.85
N LYS A 162 -8.33 -15.59 -10.11
CA LYS A 162 -8.81 -16.82 -10.76
C LYS A 162 -9.38 -17.85 -9.79
N GLU A 163 -9.01 -17.77 -8.52
CA GLU A 163 -9.43 -18.71 -7.48
C GLU A 163 -10.81 -18.38 -6.87
N ARG A 164 -11.47 -17.31 -7.33
CA ARG A 164 -12.75 -16.80 -6.78
C ARG A 164 -13.91 -16.82 -7.78
#